data_fc2b63606024dbf5aa362cf3c23ecfa0
#
_entry.id   fc2b63606024dbf5aa362cf3c23ecfa0
#
_cell.length_a   1.000
_cell.length_b   1.000
_cell.length_c   1.000
_cell.angle_alpha   90.00
_cell.angle_beta   90.00
_cell.angle_gamma   90.00
#
_symmetry.space_group_name_H-M   'P 1'
#
loop_
_entity.id
_entity.type
_entity.pdbx_description
1 polymer ?
#
loop_
_entity_poly.entity_id
_entity_poly.type
_entity_poly.pdbx_seq_one_letter_code
_entity_poly.pdbx_strand_id
1 'polypeptide(L)'
;MKLAVLTLVIALLTAGVSSPSLAQNNKQQNRMKTRNYSLKSSSYMMGRYSRMMNDMISGALRMDLTVEQKTKVSGLRDDYLYPMTKDENALRNANTNILKMVEDPAFDPAKVKEEIGKTSEIDKKLADAYVDGLASLRDTIGKEKYEELTKSVSRYRDSLVQMRKNKQTRHQTHGVMKGEPVKTSAPASPSPDSKN
;
A
#
# COMPACT_ATOMS: atom_id res chain seq x y z
N MET A 1 43.74 36.21 -21.37
CA MET A 1 43.71 34.76 -21.62
C MET A 1 44.74 34.12 -20.69
N LYS A 2 44.30 33.48 -19.63
CA LYS A 2 45.18 32.70 -18.72
C LYS A 2 44.48 31.34 -18.48
N LEU A 3 45.08 30.30 -19.07
CA LEU A 3 44.75 28.91 -18.79
C LEU A 3 45.21 28.55 -17.38
N ALA A 4 44.33 28.08 -16.53
CA ALA A 4 44.65 27.42 -15.28
C ALA A 4 44.60 25.92 -15.47
N VAL A 5 45.79 25.28 -15.40
CA VAL A 5 45.98 23.85 -15.43
C VAL A 5 45.63 23.30 -14.05
N LEU A 6 44.59 22.46 -13.96
CA LEU A 6 44.21 21.79 -12.73
C LEU A 6 44.91 20.43 -12.69
N THR A 7 45.92 20.32 -11.85
CA THR A 7 46.69 19.07 -11.62
C THR A 7 45.90 18.13 -10.71
N LEU A 8 45.49 17.00 -11.24
CA LEU A 8 44.82 15.92 -10.49
C LEU A 8 45.88 15.04 -9.81
N VAL A 9 45.97 15.10 -8.49
CA VAL A 9 46.78 14.19 -7.68
C VAL A 9 45.98 12.93 -7.39
N ILE A 10 46.38 11.82 -8.01
CA ILE A 10 45.89 10.46 -7.70
C ILE A 10 46.69 9.90 -6.55
N ALA A 11 46.15 9.82 -5.36
CA ALA A 11 46.72 9.10 -4.24
C ALA A 11 46.23 7.63 -4.29
N LEU A 12 47.10 6.72 -4.68
CA LEU A 12 46.91 5.28 -4.47
C LEU A 12 47.05 4.98 -2.97
N LEU A 13 46.00 4.56 -2.33
CA LEU A 13 46.03 3.92 -1.02
C LEU A 13 45.67 2.46 -1.15
N THR A 14 46.69 1.62 -1.10
CA THR A 14 46.63 0.17 -0.84
C THR A 14 46.24 -0.04 0.61
N ALA A 15 45.13 -0.71 0.86
CA ALA A 15 44.85 -1.20 2.21
C ALA A 15 43.91 -2.41 2.19
N GLY A 16 44.42 -3.49 2.67
CA GLY A 16 43.79 -4.40 3.61
C GLY A 16 42.52 -5.12 3.13
N VAL A 17 42.66 -6.35 2.69
CA VAL A 17 41.60 -7.34 2.58
C VAL A 17 41.09 -7.66 3.99
N SER A 18 40.07 -6.95 4.46
CA SER A 18 39.33 -7.33 5.66
C SER A 18 38.11 -8.15 5.23
N SER A 19 38.03 -9.36 5.74
CA SER A 19 36.93 -10.31 5.55
C SER A 19 35.58 -9.65 5.87
N PRO A 20 34.53 -9.85 5.04
CA PRO A 20 33.21 -9.29 5.35
C PRO A 20 32.63 -9.98 6.58
N SER A 21 32.54 -9.23 7.68
CA SER A 21 31.97 -9.71 8.92
C SER A 21 30.46 -9.96 8.76
N LEU A 22 29.93 -10.94 9.50
CA LEU A 22 28.51 -11.33 9.57
C LEU A 22 27.53 -10.17 9.82
N ALA A 23 28.02 -9.00 10.24
CA ALA A 23 27.26 -7.77 10.42
C ALA A 23 26.76 -7.16 9.10
N GLN A 24 27.43 -7.43 7.97
CA GLN A 24 27.02 -6.89 6.67
C GLN A 24 25.77 -7.59 6.12
N ASN A 25 25.58 -8.87 6.42
CA ASN A 25 24.41 -9.65 5.98
C ASN A 25 23.11 -9.15 6.63
N ASN A 26 23.17 -8.72 7.89
CA ASN A 26 21.99 -8.18 8.59
C ASN A 26 21.57 -6.79 8.06
N LYS A 27 22.51 -5.97 7.61
CA LYS A 27 22.20 -4.67 6.98
C LYS A 27 21.54 -4.82 5.60
N GLN A 28 21.96 -5.82 4.81
CA GLN A 28 21.33 -6.11 3.51
C GLN A 28 19.93 -6.69 3.67
N GLN A 29 19.72 -7.62 4.60
CA GLN A 29 18.38 -8.15 4.88
C GLN A 29 17.41 -7.09 5.39
N ASN A 30 17.87 -6.17 6.25
CA ASN A 30 17.03 -5.04 6.69
C ASN A 30 16.74 -4.03 5.55
N ARG A 31 17.69 -3.78 4.64
CA ARG A 31 17.45 -2.95 3.45
C ARG A 31 16.44 -3.59 2.49
N MET A 32 16.46 -4.92 2.30
CA MET A 32 15.45 -5.61 1.49
C MET A 32 14.07 -5.60 2.15
N LYS A 33 13.99 -5.77 3.48
CA LYS A 33 12.71 -5.64 4.22
C LYS A 33 12.14 -4.23 4.09
N THR A 34 12.95 -3.19 4.27
CA THR A 34 12.52 -1.78 4.15
C THR A 34 12.09 -1.44 2.72
N ARG A 35 12.77 -1.98 1.71
CA ARG A 35 12.43 -1.80 0.30
C ARG A 35 11.09 -2.47 -0.05
N ASN A 36 10.83 -3.68 0.48
CA ASN A 36 9.54 -4.36 0.33
C ASN A 36 8.39 -3.64 1.03
N TYR A 37 8.64 -2.97 2.15
CA TYR A 37 7.62 -2.13 2.82
C TYR A 37 7.28 -0.88 2.01
N SER A 38 8.27 -0.23 1.39
CA SER A 38 8.05 0.95 0.53
C SER A 38 7.25 0.59 -0.73
N LEU A 39 7.55 -0.53 -1.38
CA LEU A 39 6.82 -1.01 -2.56
C LEU A 39 5.40 -1.47 -2.20
N LYS A 40 5.19 -2.10 -1.05
CA LYS A 40 3.85 -2.41 -0.53
C LYS A 40 3.07 -1.14 -0.17
N SER A 41 3.72 -0.11 0.37
CA SER A 41 3.09 1.18 0.66
C SER A 41 2.60 1.88 -0.61
N SER A 42 3.40 1.88 -1.69
CA SER A 42 2.99 2.41 -2.99
C SER A 42 1.80 1.63 -3.57
N SER A 43 1.81 0.29 -3.46
CA SER A 43 0.67 -0.55 -3.88
C SER A 43 -0.60 -0.31 -3.04
N TYR A 44 -0.46 0.13 -1.78
CA TYR A 44 -1.61 0.50 -0.93
C TYR A 44 -2.24 1.84 -1.33
N MET A 45 -1.47 2.72 -1.96
CA MET A 45 -1.98 3.98 -2.51
C MET A 45 -2.72 3.79 -3.83
N MET A 46 -2.40 2.71 -4.58
CA MET A 46 -3.13 2.34 -5.80
C MET A 46 -4.54 1.84 -5.45
N GLY A 47 -5.53 2.32 -6.16
CA GLY A 47 -6.94 2.07 -5.88
C GLY A 47 -7.50 2.97 -4.77
N ARG A 48 -6.79 4.04 -4.41
CA ARG A 48 -7.24 4.96 -3.37
C ARG A 48 -8.35 5.88 -3.88
N TYR A 49 -8.16 6.49 -5.04
CA TYR A 49 -9.10 7.48 -5.58
C TYR A 49 -10.44 6.87 -5.96
N SER A 50 -10.44 5.77 -6.72
CA SER A 50 -11.68 5.07 -7.11
C SER A 50 -12.43 4.55 -5.89
N ARG A 51 -11.73 4.01 -4.88
CA ARG A 51 -12.37 3.57 -3.63
C ARG A 51 -12.99 4.73 -2.86
N MET A 52 -12.24 5.83 -2.71
CA MET A 52 -12.74 7.03 -2.02
C MET A 52 -13.96 7.62 -2.74
N MET A 53 -13.93 7.67 -4.08
CA MET A 53 -15.05 8.13 -4.89
C MET A 53 -16.26 7.20 -4.74
N ASN A 54 -16.06 5.88 -4.78
CA ASN A 54 -17.14 4.91 -4.57
C ASN A 54 -17.75 5.02 -3.16
N ASP A 55 -16.93 5.25 -2.12
CA ASP A 55 -17.43 5.46 -0.76
C ASP A 55 -18.31 6.71 -0.68
N MET A 56 -17.93 7.81 -1.35
CA MET A 56 -18.68 9.06 -1.41
C MET A 56 -19.99 8.88 -2.17
N ILE A 57 -19.97 8.29 -3.37
CA ILE A 57 -21.18 8.01 -4.17
C ILE A 57 -22.13 7.10 -3.40
N SER A 58 -21.60 6.01 -2.84
CA SER A 58 -22.40 5.04 -2.09
C SER A 58 -22.96 5.62 -0.79
N GLY A 59 -22.20 6.51 -0.15
CA GLY A 59 -22.69 7.28 1.00
C GLY A 59 -23.84 8.21 0.63
N ALA A 60 -23.68 8.98 -0.43
CA ALA A 60 -24.70 9.91 -0.92
C ALA A 60 -26.00 9.19 -1.30
N LEU A 61 -25.93 8.05 -1.98
CA LEU A 61 -27.11 7.27 -2.35
C LEU A 61 -27.91 6.73 -1.16
N ARG A 62 -27.31 6.68 0.03
CA ARG A 62 -28.01 6.30 1.29
C ARG A 62 -28.67 7.49 1.99
N MET A 63 -28.39 8.71 1.54
CA MET A 63 -29.01 9.93 2.11
C MET A 63 -30.42 10.14 1.56
N ASP A 64 -31.18 11.01 2.22
CA ASP A 64 -32.45 11.45 1.72
C ASP A 64 -32.29 12.47 0.58
N LEU A 65 -32.19 11.96 -0.64
CA LEU A 65 -32.04 12.67 -1.90
C LEU A 65 -33.29 12.51 -2.74
N THR A 66 -33.61 13.52 -3.55
CA THR A 66 -34.66 13.42 -4.58
C THR A 66 -34.29 12.33 -5.61
N VAL A 67 -35.30 11.86 -6.34
CA VAL A 67 -35.07 10.85 -7.40
C VAL A 67 -34.10 11.39 -8.45
N GLU A 68 -34.25 12.67 -8.82
CA GLU A 68 -33.35 13.32 -9.78
C GLU A 68 -31.90 13.39 -9.24
N GLN A 69 -31.70 13.77 -7.99
CA GLN A 69 -30.39 13.79 -7.37
C GLN A 69 -29.76 12.39 -7.33
N LYS A 70 -30.52 11.36 -6.95
CA LYS A 70 -30.05 9.97 -6.95
C LYS A 70 -29.62 9.51 -8.33
N THR A 71 -30.36 9.88 -9.36
CA THR A 71 -30.01 9.55 -10.75
C THR A 71 -28.70 10.22 -11.15
N LYS A 72 -28.53 11.52 -10.87
CA LYS A 72 -27.30 12.27 -11.15
C LYS A 72 -26.11 11.69 -10.36
N VAL A 73 -26.29 11.40 -9.06
CA VAL A 73 -25.23 10.79 -8.24
C VAL A 73 -24.84 9.40 -8.76
N SER A 74 -25.81 8.60 -9.24
CA SER A 74 -25.51 7.32 -9.86
C SER A 74 -24.69 7.46 -11.15
N GLY A 75 -24.98 8.48 -11.96
CA GLY A 75 -24.24 8.78 -13.20
C GLY A 75 -22.75 9.09 -12.96
N LEU A 76 -22.39 9.63 -11.79
CA LEU A 76 -21.00 9.89 -11.46
C LEU A 76 -20.11 8.62 -11.45
N ARG A 77 -20.72 7.43 -11.42
CA ARG A 77 -19.97 6.18 -11.60
C ARG A 77 -19.44 6.03 -13.01
N ASP A 78 -20.27 6.35 -13.99
CA ASP A 78 -19.89 6.26 -15.39
C ASP A 78 -18.92 7.39 -15.76
N ASP A 79 -19.16 8.60 -15.25
CA ASP A 79 -18.39 9.78 -15.59
C ASP A 79 -17.00 9.80 -14.92
N TYR A 80 -16.88 9.30 -13.70
CA TYR A 80 -15.64 9.42 -12.90
C TYR A 80 -15.12 8.08 -12.38
N LEU A 81 -15.97 7.24 -11.74
CA LEU A 81 -15.50 6.06 -11.03
C LEU A 81 -14.91 5.00 -11.96
N TYR A 82 -15.59 4.67 -13.05
CA TYR A 82 -15.11 3.66 -13.99
C TYR A 82 -13.87 4.11 -14.77
N PRO A 83 -13.78 5.36 -15.28
CA PRO A 83 -12.54 5.89 -15.85
C PRO A 83 -11.37 5.87 -14.88
N MET A 84 -11.56 6.31 -13.62
CA MET A 84 -10.52 6.23 -12.58
C MET A 84 -10.08 4.79 -12.34
N THR A 85 -10.99 3.82 -12.26
CA THR A 85 -10.66 2.41 -12.06
C THR A 85 -9.80 1.88 -13.20
N LYS A 86 -10.09 2.29 -14.44
CA LYS A 86 -9.30 1.94 -15.63
C LYS A 86 -7.89 2.52 -15.54
N ASP A 87 -7.77 3.81 -15.19
CA ASP A 87 -6.48 4.49 -15.06
C ASP A 87 -5.65 3.94 -13.88
N GLU A 88 -6.27 3.58 -12.76
CA GLU A 88 -5.60 2.89 -11.65
C GLU A 88 -5.03 1.52 -12.03
N ASN A 89 -5.75 0.77 -12.87
CA ASN A 89 -5.24 -0.49 -13.41
C ASN A 89 -4.07 -0.27 -14.39
N ALA A 90 -4.14 0.77 -15.23
CA ALA A 90 -3.04 1.16 -16.11
C ALA A 90 -1.79 1.57 -15.29
N LEU A 91 -1.97 2.36 -14.23
CA LEU A 91 -0.90 2.75 -13.32
C LEU A 91 -0.25 1.53 -12.63
N ARG A 92 -1.07 0.56 -12.20
CA ARG A 92 -0.58 -0.69 -11.61
C ARG A 92 0.28 -1.49 -12.58
N ASN A 93 -0.18 -1.62 -13.83
CA ASN A 93 0.54 -2.33 -14.87
C ASN A 93 1.85 -1.64 -15.21
N ALA A 94 1.86 -0.31 -15.36
CA ALA A 94 3.06 0.47 -15.61
C ALA A 94 4.08 0.35 -14.49
N ASN A 95 3.66 0.43 -13.23
CA ASN A 95 4.55 0.20 -12.09
C ASN A 95 5.14 -1.23 -12.07
N THR A 96 4.34 -2.23 -12.42
CA THR A 96 4.83 -3.62 -12.54
C THR A 96 5.86 -3.74 -13.66
N ASN A 97 5.67 -3.06 -14.79
CA ASN A 97 6.63 -3.03 -15.89
C ASN A 97 7.93 -2.33 -15.47
N ILE A 98 7.86 -1.19 -14.78
CA ILE A 98 9.05 -0.51 -14.23
C ILE A 98 9.86 -1.46 -13.35
N LEU A 99 9.19 -2.22 -12.46
CA LEU A 99 9.88 -3.19 -11.61
C LEU A 99 10.60 -4.26 -12.43
N LYS A 100 9.94 -4.82 -13.46
CA LYS A 100 10.57 -5.79 -14.37
C LYS A 100 11.76 -5.20 -15.13
N MET A 101 11.63 -3.94 -15.57
CA MET A 101 12.73 -3.26 -16.29
C MET A 101 13.97 -3.10 -15.40
N VAL A 102 13.82 -2.73 -14.11
CA VAL A 102 14.96 -2.54 -13.20
C VAL A 102 15.53 -3.87 -12.64
N GLU A 103 14.81 -4.98 -12.80
CA GLU A 103 15.30 -6.32 -12.46
C GLU A 103 16.26 -6.86 -13.53
N ASP A 104 16.22 -6.32 -14.75
CA ASP A 104 17.18 -6.68 -15.81
C ASP A 104 18.55 -6.04 -15.52
N PRO A 105 19.64 -6.82 -15.40
CA PRO A 105 20.98 -6.29 -15.19
C PRO A 105 21.45 -5.32 -16.29
N ALA A 106 20.91 -5.42 -17.50
CA ALA A 106 21.22 -4.58 -18.65
C ALA A 106 20.17 -3.49 -18.90
N PHE A 107 19.38 -3.11 -17.85
CA PHE A 107 18.32 -2.11 -18.02
C PHE A 107 18.85 -0.77 -18.52
N ASP A 108 18.03 -0.10 -19.33
CA ASP A 108 18.28 1.26 -19.81
C ASP A 108 17.66 2.29 -18.84
N PRO A 109 18.49 3.08 -18.12
CA PRO A 109 17.98 4.07 -17.17
C PRO A 109 17.10 5.16 -17.81
N ALA A 110 17.32 5.47 -19.10
CA ALA A 110 16.53 6.50 -19.81
C ALA A 110 15.10 6.00 -20.02
N LYS A 111 14.94 4.76 -20.48
CA LYS A 111 13.62 4.13 -20.64
C LYS A 111 12.87 3.98 -19.33
N VAL A 112 13.57 3.61 -18.26
CA VAL A 112 12.94 3.52 -16.93
C VAL A 112 12.42 4.88 -16.46
N LYS A 113 13.21 5.95 -16.65
CA LYS A 113 12.79 7.32 -16.31
C LYS A 113 11.58 7.78 -17.14
N GLU A 114 11.54 7.44 -18.42
CA GLU A 114 10.41 7.72 -19.30
C GLU A 114 9.12 7.05 -18.78
N GLU A 115 9.19 5.75 -18.42
CA GLU A 115 8.03 5.04 -17.87
C GLU A 115 7.60 5.61 -16.50
N ILE A 116 8.53 6.05 -15.67
CA ILE A 116 8.21 6.76 -14.42
C ILE A 116 7.48 8.08 -14.72
N GLY A 117 7.88 8.82 -15.77
CA GLY A 117 7.18 10.01 -16.21
C GLY A 117 5.73 9.73 -16.57
N LYS A 118 5.47 8.70 -17.39
CA LYS A 118 4.11 8.26 -17.76
C LYS A 118 3.25 7.90 -16.56
N THR A 119 3.82 7.21 -15.55
CA THR A 119 3.08 6.89 -14.33
C THR A 119 2.69 8.13 -13.54
N SER A 120 3.55 9.15 -13.50
CA SER A 120 3.26 10.42 -12.83
C SER A 120 2.12 11.19 -13.51
N GLU A 121 2.03 11.14 -14.83
CA GLU A 121 0.93 11.75 -15.60
C GLU A 121 -0.41 11.05 -15.29
N ILE A 122 -0.41 9.70 -15.24
CA ILE A 122 -1.62 8.94 -14.86
C ILE A 122 -2.04 9.26 -13.43
N ASP A 123 -1.11 9.35 -12.48
CA ASP A 123 -1.43 9.66 -11.07
C ASP A 123 -2.02 11.06 -10.93
N LYS A 124 -1.46 12.05 -11.65
CA LYS A 124 -2.02 13.40 -11.70
C LYS A 124 -3.44 13.41 -12.26
N LYS A 125 -3.67 12.72 -13.40
CA LYS A 125 -4.99 12.60 -14.00
C LYS A 125 -6.02 11.98 -13.07
N LEU A 126 -5.61 10.96 -12.29
CA LEU A 126 -6.46 10.35 -11.26
C LEU A 126 -6.83 11.33 -10.14
N ALA A 127 -5.86 12.12 -9.67
CA ALA A 127 -6.11 13.12 -8.65
C ALA A 127 -7.07 14.21 -9.15
N ASP A 128 -6.87 14.71 -10.36
CA ASP A 128 -7.73 15.72 -10.99
C ASP A 128 -9.16 15.17 -11.15
N ALA A 129 -9.33 13.97 -11.72
CA ALA A 129 -10.64 13.32 -11.90
C ALA A 129 -11.36 13.08 -10.55
N TYR A 130 -10.61 12.77 -9.48
CA TYR A 130 -11.19 12.63 -8.15
C TYR A 130 -11.72 13.95 -7.61
N VAL A 131 -10.97 15.04 -7.76
CA VAL A 131 -11.38 16.37 -7.32
C VAL A 131 -12.61 16.84 -8.09
N ASP A 132 -12.63 16.67 -9.42
CA ASP A 132 -13.75 17.03 -10.29
C ASP A 132 -15.01 16.23 -9.94
N GLY A 133 -14.85 14.92 -9.70
CA GLY A 133 -15.95 14.06 -9.27
C GLY A 133 -16.54 14.47 -7.91
N LEU A 134 -15.70 14.89 -6.95
CA LEU A 134 -16.18 15.42 -5.67
C LEU A 134 -16.89 16.77 -5.84
N ALA A 135 -16.41 17.64 -6.72
CA ALA A 135 -17.06 18.91 -7.04
C ALA A 135 -18.46 18.66 -7.64
N SER A 136 -18.55 17.77 -8.64
CA SER A 136 -19.81 17.38 -9.26
C SER A 136 -20.80 16.76 -8.26
N LEU A 137 -20.31 15.93 -7.34
CA LEU A 137 -21.12 15.36 -6.28
C LEU A 137 -21.67 16.45 -5.34
N ARG A 138 -20.81 17.36 -4.89
CA ARG A 138 -21.20 18.49 -4.03
C ARG A 138 -22.25 19.35 -4.70
N ASP A 139 -22.07 19.68 -5.97
CA ASP A 139 -22.99 20.53 -6.72
C ASP A 139 -24.35 19.83 -6.96
N THR A 140 -24.36 18.50 -7.05
CA THR A 140 -25.58 17.70 -7.20
C THR A 140 -26.39 17.62 -5.92
N ILE A 141 -25.74 17.39 -4.76
CA ILE A 141 -26.46 17.17 -3.50
C ILE A 141 -26.59 18.44 -2.63
N GLY A 142 -25.83 19.49 -2.95
CA GLY A 142 -25.75 20.73 -2.18
C GLY A 142 -24.72 20.68 -1.05
N LYS A 143 -24.24 21.86 -0.65
CA LYS A 143 -23.17 22.03 0.33
C LYS A 143 -23.46 21.37 1.68
N GLU A 144 -24.64 21.57 2.22
CA GLU A 144 -25.02 21.07 3.54
C GLU A 144 -25.00 19.54 3.59
N LYS A 145 -25.66 18.89 2.62
CA LYS A 145 -25.67 17.42 2.50
C LYS A 145 -24.26 16.87 2.22
N TYR A 146 -23.44 17.60 1.50
CA TYR A 146 -22.06 17.21 1.25
C TYR A 146 -21.21 17.24 2.54
N GLU A 147 -21.40 18.22 3.40
CA GLU A 147 -20.74 18.27 4.72
C GLU A 147 -21.18 17.09 5.63
N GLU A 148 -22.48 16.78 5.63
CA GLU A 148 -22.99 15.61 6.36
C GLU A 148 -22.40 14.31 5.83
N LEU A 149 -22.36 14.16 4.50
CA LEU A 149 -21.77 13.01 3.81
C LEU A 149 -20.30 12.82 4.19
N THR A 150 -19.49 13.87 4.12
CA THR A 150 -18.06 13.81 4.44
C THR A 150 -17.82 13.38 5.88
N LYS A 151 -18.58 13.91 6.84
CA LYS A 151 -18.53 13.50 8.25
C LYS A 151 -18.93 12.03 8.44
N SER A 152 -19.96 11.58 7.72
CA SER A 152 -20.43 10.19 7.79
C SER A 152 -19.38 9.19 7.21
N VAL A 153 -18.84 9.51 6.03
CA VAL A 153 -17.81 8.68 5.37
C VAL A 153 -16.53 8.63 6.19
N SER A 154 -16.12 9.75 6.81
CA SER A 154 -14.95 9.78 7.71
C SER A 154 -15.15 8.83 8.90
N ARG A 155 -16.26 8.95 9.61
CA ARG A 155 -16.60 8.07 10.75
C ARG A 155 -16.61 6.59 10.37
N TYR A 156 -17.17 6.28 9.21
CA TYR A 156 -17.18 4.91 8.69
C TYR A 156 -15.74 4.38 8.44
N ARG A 157 -14.87 5.17 7.82
CA ARG A 157 -13.46 4.81 7.61
C ARG A 157 -12.71 4.59 8.92
N ASP A 158 -12.91 5.46 9.90
CA ASP A 158 -12.30 5.33 11.21
C ASP A 158 -12.74 4.04 11.90
N SER A 159 -14.02 3.69 11.83
CA SER A 159 -14.54 2.44 12.37
C SER A 159 -13.91 1.21 11.72
N LEU A 160 -13.70 1.22 10.40
CA LEU A 160 -13.02 0.14 9.68
C LEU A 160 -11.54 -0.01 10.09
N VAL A 161 -10.85 1.10 10.33
CA VAL A 161 -9.47 1.10 10.83
C VAL A 161 -9.41 0.46 12.22
N GLN A 162 -10.32 0.81 13.12
CA GLN A 162 -10.38 0.23 14.47
C GLN A 162 -10.70 -1.26 14.43
N MET A 163 -11.66 -1.69 13.61
CA MET A 163 -11.98 -3.12 13.44
C MET A 163 -10.76 -3.94 12.96
N ARG A 164 -9.98 -3.39 12.03
CA ARG A 164 -8.76 -4.04 11.53
C ARG A 164 -7.71 -4.17 12.62
N LYS A 165 -7.48 -3.12 13.42
CA LYS A 165 -6.55 -3.13 14.56
C LYS A 165 -6.97 -4.20 15.58
N ASN A 166 -8.24 -4.24 15.95
CA ASN A 166 -8.77 -5.21 16.92
C ASN A 166 -8.63 -6.65 16.42
N LYS A 167 -8.82 -6.88 15.11
CA LYS A 167 -8.64 -8.22 14.50
C LYS A 167 -7.18 -8.66 14.56
N GLN A 168 -6.22 -7.77 14.30
CA GLN A 168 -4.78 -8.07 14.38
C GLN A 168 -4.36 -8.44 15.82
N THR A 169 -4.84 -7.70 16.81
CA THR A 169 -4.54 -7.98 18.21
C THR A 169 -5.06 -9.35 18.67
N ARG A 170 -6.27 -9.74 18.24
CA ARG A 170 -6.82 -11.07 18.55
C ARG A 170 -6.01 -12.21 17.97
N HIS A 171 -5.45 -12.08 16.77
CA HIS A 171 -4.61 -13.13 16.18
C HIS A 171 -3.26 -13.27 16.89
N GLN A 172 -2.72 -12.19 17.46
CA GLN A 172 -1.47 -12.24 18.21
C GLN A 172 -1.64 -12.91 19.59
N THR A 173 -2.76 -12.69 20.26
CA THR A 173 -3.02 -13.31 21.58
C THR A 173 -3.33 -14.81 21.47
N HIS A 174 -3.98 -15.29 20.42
CA HIS A 174 -4.23 -16.72 20.20
C HIS A 174 -2.99 -17.50 19.72
N GLY A 175 -1.99 -16.85 19.17
CA GLY A 175 -0.73 -17.50 18.73
C GLY A 175 0.20 -17.85 19.90
N VAL A 176 0.08 -17.18 21.04
CA VAL A 176 0.97 -17.37 22.19
C VAL A 176 0.53 -18.52 23.10
N MET A 177 -0.73 -18.95 23.05
CA MET A 177 -1.25 -20.04 23.93
C MET A 177 -1.04 -21.47 23.40
N LYS A 178 -0.37 -21.66 22.27
CA LYS A 178 -0.12 -23.01 21.69
C LYS A 178 1.24 -23.62 22.01
N GLY A 179 1.93 -23.14 23.05
CA GLY A 179 3.29 -23.55 23.42
C GLY A 179 3.49 -24.14 24.80
N GLU A 180 2.44 -24.54 25.54
CA GLU A 180 2.69 -25.34 26.74
C GLU A 180 2.85 -26.83 26.34
N PRO A 181 4.03 -27.44 26.65
CA PRO A 181 4.20 -28.86 26.46
C PRO A 181 3.31 -29.59 27.48
N VAL A 182 2.32 -30.33 26.99
CA VAL A 182 1.58 -31.31 27.80
C VAL A 182 2.62 -32.25 28.42
N LYS A 183 2.84 -32.13 29.70
CA LYS A 183 3.56 -33.14 30.50
C LYS A 183 2.70 -34.40 30.45
N THR A 184 3.03 -35.30 29.56
CA THR A 184 2.59 -36.69 29.57
C THR A 184 3.13 -37.34 30.84
N SER A 185 2.31 -37.40 31.90
CA SER A 185 2.53 -38.29 33.03
C SER A 185 2.38 -39.74 32.50
N ALA A 186 3.50 -40.44 32.44
CA ALA A 186 3.54 -41.86 32.13
C ALA A 186 2.62 -42.65 33.09
N PRO A 187 1.83 -43.64 32.59
CA PRO A 187 1.09 -44.51 33.44
C PRO A 187 2.03 -45.43 34.18
N ALA A 188 1.85 -45.50 35.52
CA ALA A 188 2.57 -46.41 36.41
C ALA A 188 2.30 -47.87 35.95
N SER A 189 3.38 -48.62 35.74
CA SER A 189 3.34 -50.06 35.54
C SER A 189 2.76 -50.75 36.77
N PRO A 190 1.88 -51.76 36.62
CA PRO A 190 1.47 -52.61 37.73
C PRO A 190 2.60 -53.59 38.07
N SER A 191 2.95 -53.63 39.34
CA SER A 191 3.84 -54.65 39.93
C SER A 191 3.21 -56.07 39.87
N PRO A 192 3.98 -57.10 39.55
CA PRO A 192 3.58 -58.48 39.74
C PRO A 192 4.03 -58.96 41.12
N ASP A 193 3.13 -59.37 41.95
CA ASP A 193 3.27 -60.36 43.06
C ASP A 193 1.95 -60.40 43.86
N SER A 194 1.42 -61.50 44.24
CA SER A 194 2.01 -62.73 44.77
C SER A 194 0.92 -63.84 44.79
N LYS A 195 1.42 -65.00 44.58
CA LYS A 195 0.77 -66.29 44.88
C LYS A 195 0.24 -66.33 46.30
N ASN A 196 -0.96 -66.85 46.50
CA ASN A 196 -1.28 -68.06 47.26
C ASN A 196 -2.75 -68.38 47.11
#